data_0c0ad9b73dbf88908dac04e965bec7e8
#
_entry.id   0c0ad9b73dbf88908dac04e965bec7e8
#
_cell.length_a   1.000
_cell.length_b   1.000
_cell.length_c   1.000
_cell.angle_alpha   90.00
_cell.angle_beta   90.00
_cell.angle_gamma   90.00
#
_symmetry.space_group_name_H-M   'P 1'
#
loop_
_entity.id
_entity.type
_entity.pdbx_description
1 polymer ?
#
loop_
_entity_poly.entity_id
_entity_poly.type
_entity_poly.pdbx_seq_one_letter_code
_entity_poly.pdbx_strand_id
1 'polypeptide(L)'
;MELHSGHYGNWAPNPAMMLSHLLASMNDQNGHVLVDHFYDGIEPLSEAERQAIAESPVVDSQLMDEFWLGSTEGSPRRIEELITLPSLNVRGITSARVGAQASSVIPSSATASLDIRTVKGMDYQQTAERLIEHIRKQGFFVVDKEPTAEVRRTHSKVAWVAIRPGGYNSVRTSMDLPISQALIKTVEGARGSIVKLPNMGASVPLDMIDRTLGTRTIVVPIANHDNNQHSFDENLRLQNLWDGIDLMAALITM
;
A
#
# COMPACT_ATOMS: atom_id res chain seq x y z
N MET A 1 20.69 10.06 24.14
CA MET A 1 21.90 9.20 24.20
C MET A 1 21.46 7.76 24.34
N GLU A 2 22.29 6.81 23.89
CA GLU A 2 22.14 5.38 24.16
C GLU A 2 22.57 5.07 25.61
N LEU A 3 21.90 4.10 26.24
CA LEU A 3 22.17 3.69 27.61
C LEU A 3 22.73 2.27 27.64
N HIS A 4 23.67 1.98 28.56
CA HIS A 4 24.20 0.63 28.71
C HIS A 4 23.10 -0.34 29.21
N SER A 5 22.79 -1.39 28.44
CA SER A 5 21.67 -2.29 28.74
C SER A 5 21.85 -3.09 30.04
N GLY A 6 23.09 -3.41 30.42
CA GLY A 6 23.38 -4.08 31.70
C GLY A 6 23.14 -3.20 32.92
N HIS A 7 23.28 -1.89 32.80
CA HIS A 7 23.04 -0.97 33.94
C HIS A 7 21.60 -0.47 34.01
N TYR A 8 20.94 -0.30 32.86
CA TYR A 8 19.63 0.36 32.76
C TYR A 8 18.52 -0.54 32.19
N GLY A 9 18.82 -1.82 31.89
CA GLY A 9 17.81 -2.81 31.52
C GLY A 9 16.77 -2.97 32.63
N ASN A 10 15.53 -3.24 32.28
CA ASN A 10 14.36 -3.30 33.17
C ASN A 10 14.00 -1.97 33.89
N TRP A 11 14.84 -0.94 33.78
CA TRP A 11 14.60 0.37 34.39
C TRP A 11 14.27 1.44 33.33
N ALA A 12 15.06 1.55 32.26
CA ALA A 12 14.80 2.48 31.17
C ALA A 12 13.89 1.83 30.12
N PRO A 13 12.86 2.55 29.59
CA PRO A 13 12.04 2.04 28.50
C PRO A 13 12.90 1.83 27.25
N ASN A 14 12.60 0.77 26.49
CA ASN A 14 13.30 0.45 25.26
C ASN A 14 12.45 0.87 24.04
N PRO A 15 12.87 1.90 23.26
CA PRO A 15 12.11 2.38 22.11
C PRO A 15 11.87 1.32 21.02
N ALA A 16 12.82 0.38 20.83
CA ALA A 16 12.63 -0.71 19.86
C ALA A 16 11.45 -1.62 20.25
N MET A 17 11.37 -1.99 21.54
CA MET A 17 10.24 -2.77 22.04
C MET A 17 8.93 -1.99 22.00
N MET A 18 8.96 -0.70 22.35
CA MET A 18 7.78 0.16 22.27
C MET A 18 7.24 0.26 20.83
N LEU A 19 8.12 0.45 19.85
CA LEU A 19 7.77 0.48 18.44
C LEU A 19 7.22 -0.87 17.97
N SER A 20 7.86 -1.98 18.34
CA SER A 20 7.39 -3.33 17.98
C SER A 20 5.98 -3.59 18.48
N HIS A 21 5.66 -3.25 19.74
CA HIS A 21 4.31 -3.38 20.28
C HIS A 21 3.31 -2.47 19.57
N LEU A 22 3.72 -1.24 19.23
CA LEU A 22 2.87 -0.32 18.48
C LEU A 22 2.54 -0.87 17.08
N LEU A 23 3.53 -1.36 16.35
CA LEU A 23 3.33 -1.94 15.01
C LEU A 23 2.46 -3.21 15.09
N ALA A 24 2.72 -4.09 16.05
CA ALA A 24 1.91 -5.29 16.28
C ALA A 24 0.46 -5.00 16.66
N SER A 25 0.14 -3.80 17.15
CA SER A 25 -1.24 -3.39 17.43
C SER A 25 -2.01 -2.93 16.19
N MET A 26 -1.32 -2.70 15.06
CA MET A 26 -1.93 -2.15 13.85
C MET A 26 -2.52 -3.21 12.92
N ASN A 27 -1.98 -4.43 12.94
CA ASN A 27 -2.42 -5.55 12.09
C ASN A 27 -2.54 -6.83 12.91
N ASP A 28 -3.47 -7.70 12.53
CA ASP A 28 -3.51 -9.07 13.04
C ASP A 28 -2.55 -9.98 12.25
N GLN A 29 -2.52 -11.26 12.63
CA GLN A 29 -1.65 -12.27 11.98
C GLN A 29 -2.08 -12.63 10.55
N ASN A 30 -3.25 -12.20 10.10
CA ASN A 30 -3.80 -12.44 8.77
C ASN A 30 -3.72 -11.19 7.88
N GLY A 31 -2.98 -10.16 8.29
CA GLY A 31 -2.83 -8.90 7.55
C GLY A 31 -4.04 -7.96 7.65
N HIS A 32 -5.05 -8.28 8.48
CA HIS A 32 -6.17 -7.37 8.68
C HIS A 32 -5.76 -6.19 9.56
N VAL A 33 -6.04 -4.96 9.09
CA VAL A 33 -5.68 -3.73 9.81
C VAL A 33 -6.63 -3.48 10.96
N LEU A 34 -6.08 -3.33 12.17
CA LEU A 34 -6.81 -3.16 13.43
C LEU A 34 -7.01 -1.69 13.83
N VAL A 35 -6.61 -0.76 12.98
CA VAL A 35 -6.86 0.67 13.18
C VAL A 35 -8.35 0.94 13.04
N ASP A 36 -8.96 1.57 14.05
CA ASP A 36 -10.39 1.86 14.05
C ASP A 36 -10.78 2.66 12.81
N HIS A 37 -11.89 2.27 12.19
CA HIS A 37 -12.43 2.94 11.00
C HIS A 37 -11.52 2.88 9.76
N PHE A 38 -10.48 2.04 9.74
CA PHE A 38 -9.54 1.95 8.62
C PHE A 38 -10.23 1.61 7.30
N TYR A 39 -11.27 0.80 7.34
CA TYR A 39 -12.02 0.34 6.17
C TYR A 39 -13.25 1.19 5.83
N ASP A 40 -13.51 2.27 6.57
CA ASP A 40 -14.67 3.13 6.32
C ASP A 40 -14.51 3.93 5.02
N GLY A 41 -15.61 4.07 4.31
CA GLY A 41 -15.67 4.85 3.07
C GLY A 41 -15.31 4.07 1.81
N ILE A 42 -14.94 2.79 1.91
CA ILE A 42 -14.65 1.96 0.74
C ILE A 42 -15.90 1.92 -0.15
N GLU A 43 -15.74 2.34 -1.41
CA GLU A 43 -16.78 2.20 -2.41
C GLU A 43 -16.88 0.74 -2.86
N PRO A 44 -18.03 0.06 -2.69
CA PRO A 44 -18.16 -1.34 -3.03
C PRO A 44 -17.97 -1.58 -4.54
N LEU A 45 -17.54 -2.79 -4.87
CA LEU A 45 -17.46 -3.22 -6.27
C LEU A 45 -18.86 -3.39 -6.86
N SER A 46 -19.03 -2.98 -8.13
CA SER A 46 -20.23 -3.27 -8.91
C SER A 46 -20.32 -4.76 -9.25
N GLU A 47 -21.46 -5.22 -9.79
CA GLU A 47 -21.59 -6.60 -10.24
C GLU A 47 -20.64 -6.93 -11.39
N ALA A 48 -20.50 -6.02 -12.37
CA ALA A 48 -19.55 -6.19 -13.46
C ALA A 48 -18.09 -6.29 -12.97
N GLU A 49 -17.72 -5.51 -11.97
CA GLU A 49 -16.39 -5.55 -11.37
C GLU A 49 -16.14 -6.86 -10.60
N ARG A 50 -17.11 -7.37 -9.85
CA ARG A 50 -17.03 -8.68 -9.19
C ARG A 50 -16.92 -9.83 -10.20
N GLN A 51 -17.70 -9.77 -11.26
CA GLN A 51 -17.64 -10.75 -12.33
C GLN A 51 -16.28 -10.73 -13.05
N ALA A 52 -15.73 -9.55 -13.33
CA ALA A 52 -14.41 -9.41 -13.94
C ALA A 52 -13.30 -10.07 -13.08
N ILE A 53 -13.38 -9.92 -11.76
CA ILE A 53 -12.47 -10.62 -10.83
C ILE A 53 -12.68 -12.14 -10.91
N ALA A 54 -13.93 -12.59 -10.89
CA ALA A 54 -14.25 -14.03 -10.93
C ALA A 54 -13.79 -14.70 -12.23
N GLU A 55 -13.86 -13.99 -13.36
CA GLU A 55 -13.43 -14.45 -14.68
C GLU A 55 -11.91 -14.35 -14.90
N SER A 56 -11.18 -13.60 -14.05
CA SER A 56 -9.73 -13.46 -14.20
C SER A 56 -9.00 -14.78 -13.94
N PRO A 57 -7.87 -15.03 -14.59
CA PRO A 57 -7.08 -16.23 -14.36
C PRO A 57 -6.66 -16.35 -12.88
N VAL A 58 -6.68 -17.57 -12.33
CA VAL A 58 -6.18 -17.84 -10.98
C VAL A 58 -4.67 -17.98 -11.05
N VAL A 59 -3.94 -16.98 -10.54
CA VAL A 59 -2.47 -16.92 -10.62
C VAL A 59 -1.78 -17.07 -9.26
N ASP A 60 -2.54 -17.16 -8.18
CA ASP A 60 -2.02 -17.14 -6.81
C ASP A 60 -0.95 -18.22 -6.56
N SER A 61 -1.20 -19.46 -6.96
CA SER A 61 -0.22 -20.56 -6.79
C SER A 61 1.06 -20.29 -7.58
N GLN A 62 0.95 -19.77 -8.80
CA GLN A 62 2.11 -19.43 -9.63
C GLN A 62 2.93 -18.31 -8.98
N LEU A 63 2.26 -17.27 -8.48
CA LEU A 63 2.93 -16.15 -7.79
C LEU A 63 3.57 -16.60 -6.47
N MET A 64 2.91 -17.50 -5.73
CA MET A 64 3.50 -18.08 -4.51
C MET A 64 4.80 -18.83 -4.82
N ASP A 65 4.81 -19.64 -5.87
CA ASP A 65 6.01 -20.36 -6.30
C ASP A 65 7.11 -19.39 -6.77
N GLU A 66 6.76 -18.38 -7.57
CA GLU A 66 7.69 -17.38 -8.09
C GLU A 66 8.34 -16.54 -6.97
N PHE A 67 7.56 -16.19 -5.94
CA PHE A 67 8.03 -15.37 -4.82
C PHE A 67 8.47 -16.19 -3.60
N TRP A 68 8.47 -17.52 -3.69
CA TRP A 68 8.85 -18.45 -2.63
C TRP A 68 8.05 -18.26 -1.34
N LEU A 69 6.75 -18.04 -1.49
CA LEU A 69 5.83 -17.83 -0.36
C LEU A 69 5.24 -19.17 0.08
N GLY A 70 5.33 -19.47 1.37
CA GLY A 70 4.67 -20.63 1.98
C GLY A 70 3.18 -20.42 2.22
N SER A 71 2.73 -19.16 2.33
CA SER A 71 1.34 -18.75 2.50
C SER A 71 1.18 -17.29 2.11
N THR A 72 -0.06 -16.85 1.85
CA THR A 72 -0.41 -15.44 1.63
C THR A 72 -1.18 -14.90 2.82
N GLU A 73 -1.05 -13.58 3.06
CA GLU A 73 -1.97 -12.86 3.94
C GLU A 73 -3.38 -12.85 3.32
N GLY A 74 -4.41 -12.84 4.16
CA GLY A 74 -5.80 -12.79 3.69
C GLY A 74 -6.33 -14.05 2.99
N SER A 75 -5.56 -15.16 2.98
CA SER A 75 -6.05 -16.46 2.48
C SER A 75 -7.40 -16.82 3.13
N PRO A 76 -8.37 -17.40 2.39
CA PRO A 76 -8.26 -17.96 1.03
C PRO A 76 -8.60 -17.00 -0.12
N ARG A 77 -8.64 -15.69 0.10
CA ARG A 77 -8.95 -14.72 -0.95
C ARG A 77 -7.84 -14.64 -1.99
N ARG A 78 -8.23 -14.39 -3.23
CA ARG A 78 -7.32 -14.21 -4.36
C ARG A 78 -6.67 -12.83 -4.34
N ILE A 79 -5.52 -12.70 -5.00
CA ILE A 79 -4.81 -11.42 -5.12
C ILE A 79 -5.70 -10.33 -5.74
N GLU A 80 -6.51 -10.65 -6.75
CA GLU A 80 -7.39 -9.70 -7.43
C GLU A 80 -8.50 -9.16 -6.50
N GLU A 81 -8.91 -9.94 -5.50
CA GLU A 81 -9.84 -9.50 -4.46
C GLU A 81 -9.12 -8.64 -3.42
N LEU A 82 -7.92 -9.05 -3.00
CA LEU A 82 -7.15 -8.39 -1.96
C LEU A 82 -6.67 -7.00 -2.37
N ILE A 83 -6.26 -6.79 -3.63
CA ILE A 83 -5.85 -5.47 -4.13
C ILE A 83 -7.02 -4.46 -4.23
N THR A 84 -8.26 -4.90 -4.07
CA THR A 84 -9.42 -4.00 -3.95
C THR A 84 -9.64 -3.48 -2.54
N LEU A 85 -8.87 -3.96 -1.57
CA LEU A 85 -8.92 -3.53 -0.17
C LEU A 85 -7.73 -2.62 0.16
N PRO A 86 -7.89 -1.70 1.12
CA PRO A 86 -6.78 -0.88 1.59
C PRO A 86 -5.79 -1.74 2.37
N SER A 87 -4.53 -1.31 2.36
CA SER A 87 -3.47 -1.99 3.13
C SER A 87 -2.60 -1.01 3.91
N LEU A 88 -2.03 -1.50 5.00
CA LEU A 88 -1.04 -0.81 5.83
C LEU A 88 0.22 -1.67 5.89
N ASN A 89 1.30 -1.19 5.26
CA ASN A 89 2.56 -1.91 5.17
C ASN A 89 3.67 -1.22 5.95
N VAL A 90 4.53 -2.00 6.57
CA VAL A 90 5.78 -1.52 7.17
C VAL A 90 6.88 -1.63 6.13
N ARG A 91 7.32 -0.49 5.56
CA ARG A 91 8.38 -0.44 4.53
C ARG A 91 9.79 -0.52 5.09
N GLY A 92 9.94 -0.28 6.37
CA GLY A 92 11.25 -0.34 7.03
C GLY A 92 11.15 -0.01 8.50
N ILE A 93 12.04 -0.62 9.27
CA ILE A 93 12.21 -0.41 10.71
C ILE A 93 13.70 -0.20 10.96
N THR A 94 14.03 0.77 11.80
CA THR A 94 15.38 1.00 12.24
C THR A 94 15.43 1.35 13.73
N SER A 95 16.42 0.79 14.43
CA SER A 95 16.78 1.13 15.80
C SER A 95 18.18 0.56 16.04
N ALA A 96 18.99 1.12 16.89
CA ALA A 96 20.33 0.60 17.20
C ALA A 96 21.04 -0.10 16.00
N ARG A 97 21.91 -1.06 16.30
CA ARG A 97 22.71 -1.82 15.30
C ARG A 97 22.58 -3.32 15.55
N VAL A 98 22.70 -4.12 14.48
CA VAL A 98 22.61 -5.58 14.53
C VAL A 98 23.86 -6.23 13.92
N GLY A 99 23.99 -7.55 14.07
CA GLY A 99 25.12 -8.31 13.55
C GLY A 99 26.44 -7.93 14.21
N ALA A 100 27.51 -7.82 13.43
CA ALA A 100 28.85 -7.51 13.93
C ALA A 100 29.00 -6.12 14.59
N GLN A 101 28.03 -5.22 14.34
CA GLN A 101 28.00 -3.89 14.92
C GLN A 101 27.10 -3.78 16.17
N ALA A 102 26.47 -4.88 16.58
CA ALA A 102 25.63 -4.91 17.77
C ALA A 102 26.45 -4.57 19.03
N SER A 103 25.83 -3.80 19.92
CA SER A 103 26.40 -3.41 21.20
C SER A 103 25.39 -3.53 22.33
N SER A 104 25.84 -3.60 23.58
CA SER A 104 24.99 -3.77 24.77
C SER A 104 24.31 -2.44 25.14
N VAL A 105 23.45 -1.94 24.29
CA VAL A 105 22.75 -0.65 24.48
C VAL A 105 21.24 -0.76 24.44
N ILE A 106 20.59 0.14 25.16
CA ILE A 106 19.19 0.53 24.95
C ILE A 106 19.22 1.72 24.00
N PRO A 107 18.61 1.64 22.80
CA PRO A 107 18.64 2.75 21.84
C PRO A 107 17.89 3.98 22.36
N SER A 108 18.24 5.15 21.85
CA SER A 108 17.53 6.39 22.19
C SER A 108 16.25 6.61 21.39
N SER A 109 16.09 5.90 20.28
CA SER A 109 14.93 5.99 19.40
C SER A 109 14.77 4.71 18.57
N ALA A 110 13.58 4.53 18.04
CA ALA A 110 13.26 3.55 17.00
C ALA A 110 12.32 4.22 15.99
N THR A 111 12.47 3.90 14.71
CA THR A 111 11.70 4.51 13.62
C THR A 111 11.14 3.43 12.71
N ALA A 112 9.89 3.59 12.32
CA ALA A 112 9.27 2.82 11.25
C ALA A 112 8.80 3.74 10.11
N SER A 113 8.90 3.26 8.88
CA SER A 113 8.30 3.88 7.72
C SER A 113 7.08 3.06 7.30
N LEU A 114 5.91 3.68 7.33
CA LEU A 114 4.65 3.05 6.97
C LEU A 114 4.18 3.50 5.58
N ASP A 115 3.49 2.62 4.89
CA ASP A 115 2.85 2.86 3.61
C ASP A 115 1.38 2.46 3.71
N ILE A 116 0.49 3.41 3.42
CA ILE A 116 -0.95 3.17 3.39
C ILE A 116 -1.39 3.19 1.94
N ARG A 117 -2.01 2.11 1.48
CA ARG A 117 -2.69 2.05 0.20
C ARG A 117 -4.18 2.23 0.43
N THR A 118 -4.71 3.34 -0.05
CA THR A 118 -6.15 3.60 -0.02
C THR A 118 -6.81 3.04 -1.28
N VAL A 119 -8.12 2.82 -1.21
CA VAL A 119 -8.94 2.43 -2.35
C VAL A 119 -10.03 3.47 -2.59
N LYS A 120 -10.76 3.36 -3.70
CA LYS A 120 -11.83 4.28 -4.07
C LYS A 120 -12.84 4.47 -2.93
N GLY A 121 -13.19 5.73 -2.66
CA GLY A 121 -14.10 6.14 -1.60
C GLY A 121 -13.41 6.53 -0.29
N MET A 122 -12.15 6.12 -0.10
CA MET A 122 -11.36 6.53 1.07
C MET A 122 -10.67 7.87 0.83
N ASP A 123 -10.55 8.66 1.89
CA ASP A 123 -9.74 9.87 1.92
C ASP A 123 -8.39 9.59 2.60
N TYR A 124 -7.28 9.88 1.90
CA TYR A 124 -5.93 9.56 2.38
C TYR A 124 -5.54 10.38 3.63
N GLN A 125 -6.06 11.62 3.77
CA GLN A 125 -5.76 12.46 4.94
C GLN A 125 -6.49 11.93 6.17
N GLN A 126 -7.80 11.62 6.04
CA GLN A 126 -8.57 10.99 7.11
C GLN A 126 -7.98 9.65 7.52
N THR A 127 -7.50 8.85 6.57
CA THR A 127 -6.87 7.56 6.89
C THR A 127 -5.57 7.75 7.67
N ALA A 128 -4.77 8.75 7.32
CA ALA A 128 -3.58 9.10 8.10
C ALA A 128 -3.93 9.59 9.51
N GLU A 129 -4.99 10.39 9.66
CA GLU A 129 -5.48 10.86 10.97
C GLU A 129 -5.97 9.69 11.85
N ARG A 130 -6.67 8.70 11.27
CA ARG A 130 -7.09 7.47 11.98
C ARG A 130 -5.89 6.69 12.51
N LEU A 131 -4.82 6.60 11.73
CA LEU A 131 -3.59 5.97 12.19
C LEU A 131 -2.93 6.76 13.33
N ILE A 132 -2.89 8.09 13.26
CA ILE A 132 -2.39 8.93 14.35
C ILE A 132 -3.24 8.75 15.61
N GLU A 133 -4.56 8.66 15.48
CA GLU A 133 -5.44 8.42 16.60
C GLU A 133 -5.22 7.02 17.21
N HIS A 134 -4.98 6.02 16.38
CA HIS A 134 -4.59 4.70 16.88
C HIS A 134 -3.30 4.76 17.73
N ILE A 135 -2.28 5.50 17.26
CA ILE A 135 -1.04 5.70 18.02
C ILE A 135 -1.32 6.37 19.38
N ARG A 136 -2.22 7.36 19.42
CA ARG A 136 -2.66 7.99 20.68
C ARG A 136 -3.37 7.00 21.61
N LYS A 137 -4.25 6.17 21.07
CA LYS A 137 -4.96 5.11 21.84
C LYS A 137 -4.01 4.08 22.44
N GLN A 138 -2.85 3.84 21.81
CA GLN A 138 -1.79 3.00 22.38
C GLN A 138 -0.99 3.72 23.49
N GLY A 139 -1.41 4.91 23.88
CA GLY A 139 -0.87 5.67 25.00
C GLY A 139 0.34 6.53 24.64
N PHE A 140 0.57 6.81 23.36
CA PHE A 140 1.64 7.70 22.94
C PHE A 140 1.16 9.15 22.88
N PHE A 141 1.99 10.06 23.39
CA PHE A 141 1.88 11.48 23.11
C PHE A 141 2.47 11.74 21.73
N VAL A 142 1.62 12.15 20.78
CA VAL A 142 2.01 12.34 19.37
C VAL A 142 2.42 13.79 19.14
N VAL A 143 3.58 13.98 18.51
CA VAL A 143 4.11 15.27 18.07
C VAL A 143 4.43 15.25 16.57
N ASP A 144 4.42 16.41 15.92
CA ASP A 144 4.68 16.61 14.49
C ASP A 144 6.13 17.04 14.19
N LYS A 145 6.93 17.25 15.22
CA LYS A 145 8.35 17.64 15.15
C LYS A 145 9.14 16.92 16.23
N GLU A 146 10.48 17.02 16.15
CA GLU A 146 11.36 16.40 17.13
C GLU A 146 10.97 16.82 18.56
N PRO A 147 10.68 15.84 19.46
CA PRO A 147 10.25 16.13 20.82
C PRO A 147 11.37 16.79 21.64
N THR A 148 11.01 17.85 22.34
CA THR A 148 11.92 18.54 23.25
C THR A 148 12.24 17.69 24.48
N ALA A 149 13.28 18.06 25.22
CA ALA A 149 13.63 17.42 26.49
C ALA A 149 12.48 17.53 27.52
N GLU A 150 11.70 18.59 27.48
CA GLU A 150 10.54 18.77 28.36
C GLU A 150 9.44 17.77 28.02
N VAL A 151 9.06 17.66 26.74
CA VAL A 151 8.07 16.66 26.29
C VAL A 151 8.49 15.25 26.68
N ARG A 152 9.76 14.91 26.52
CA ARG A 152 10.28 13.59 26.89
C ARG A 152 10.25 13.31 28.41
N ARG A 153 10.33 14.34 29.25
CA ARG A 153 10.23 14.20 30.72
C ARG A 153 8.80 14.10 31.21
N THR A 154 7.88 14.75 30.53
CA THR A 154 6.46 14.81 30.93
C THR A 154 5.61 13.66 30.39
N HIS A 155 6.07 12.99 29.33
CA HIS A 155 5.33 11.90 28.69
C HIS A 155 6.18 10.62 28.65
N SER A 156 5.62 9.53 29.19
CA SER A 156 6.31 8.23 29.26
C SER A 156 6.47 7.56 27.89
N LYS A 157 5.59 7.86 26.94
CA LYS A 157 5.62 7.37 25.56
C LYS A 157 5.43 8.56 24.63
N VAL A 158 6.41 8.82 23.76
CA VAL A 158 6.32 9.89 22.75
C VAL A 158 6.52 9.30 21.36
N ALA A 159 5.66 9.65 20.42
CA ALA A 159 5.80 9.33 19.01
C ALA A 159 5.89 10.62 18.18
N TRP A 160 6.96 10.77 17.44
CA TRP A 160 7.06 11.79 16.41
C TRP A 160 6.56 11.20 15.09
N VAL A 161 5.46 11.77 14.57
CA VAL A 161 4.83 11.34 13.33
C VAL A 161 5.04 12.40 12.26
N ALA A 162 5.69 12.03 11.16
CA ALA A 162 5.87 12.88 10.00
C ALA A 162 5.11 12.28 8.81
N ILE A 163 4.11 13.02 8.30
CA ILE A 163 3.40 12.66 7.08
C ILE A 163 4.18 13.23 5.90
N ARG A 164 4.56 12.35 4.95
CA ARG A 164 5.22 12.81 3.72
C ARG A 164 4.19 13.53 2.84
N PRO A 165 4.55 14.70 2.27
CA PRO A 165 3.68 15.39 1.31
C PRO A 165 3.52 14.57 0.02
N GLY A 166 2.46 14.86 -0.74
CA GLY A 166 2.23 14.25 -2.05
C GLY A 166 1.31 13.02 -2.03
N GLY A 167 0.59 12.78 -0.94
CA GLY A 167 -0.52 11.81 -0.93
C GLY A 167 -1.68 12.27 -1.80
N TYR A 168 -2.42 11.31 -2.36
CA TYR A 168 -3.62 11.54 -3.17
C TYR A 168 -4.61 10.39 -2.99
N ASN A 169 -5.87 10.66 -3.33
CA ASN A 169 -6.91 9.65 -3.24
C ASN A 169 -6.83 8.64 -4.38
N SER A 170 -7.27 7.42 -4.11
CA SER A 170 -7.38 6.38 -5.12
C SER A 170 -8.54 6.66 -6.06
N VAL A 171 -8.37 6.36 -7.34
CA VAL A 171 -9.41 6.42 -8.36
C VAL A 171 -9.75 5.01 -8.86
N ARG A 172 -11.00 4.82 -9.23
CA ARG A 172 -11.50 3.63 -9.92
C ARG A 172 -12.61 4.07 -10.87
N THR A 173 -12.39 3.86 -12.15
CA THR A 173 -13.42 4.12 -13.16
C THR A 173 -14.32 2.90 -13.28
N SER A 174 -15.63 3.09 -13.07
CA SER A 174 -16.61 1.99 -13.14
C SER A 174 -16.57 1.29 -14.49
N MET A 175 -16.59 -0.04 -14.47
CA MET A 175 -16.69 -0.87 -15.66
C MET A 175 -18.06 -0.76 -16.36
N ASP A 176 -19.10 -0.30 -15.65
CA ASP A 176 -20.46 -0.16 -16.18
C ASP A 176 -20.65 1.08 -17.07
N LEU A 177 -19.69 2.00 -17.11
CA LEU A 177 -19.77 3.19 -17.94
C LEU A 177 -19.75 2.84 -19.43
N PRO A 178 -20.54 3.54 -20.27
CA PRO A 178 -20.53 3.30 -21.71
C PRO A 178 -19.15 3.37 -22.34
N ILE A 179 -18.30 4.31 -21.88
CA ILE A 179 -16.91 4.44 -22.37
C ILE A 179 -16.05 3.25 -21.95
N SER A 180 -16.22 2.72 -20.74
CA SER A 180 -15.51 1.53 -20.27
C SER A 180 -15.87 0.31 -21.12
N GLN A 181 -17.17 0.13 -21.41
CA GLN A 181 -17.66 -0.96 -22.25
C GLN A 181 -17.20 -0.82 -23.72
N ALA A 182 -17.20 0.39 -24.26
CA ALA A 182 -16.70 0.65 -25.60
C ALA A 182 -15.20 0.33 -25.71
N LEU A 183 -14.41 0.77 -24.71
CA LEU A 183 -12.98 0.48 -24.63
C LEU A 183 -12.72 -1.03 -24.53
N ILE A 184 -13.39 -1.74 -23.63
CA ILE A 184 -13.27 -3.20 -23.49
C ILE A 184 -13.52 -3.88 -24.82
N LYS A 185 -14.62 -3.55 -25.51
CA LYS A 185 -14.96 -4.11 -26.82
C LYS A 185 -13.90 -3.82 -27.87
N THR A 186 -13.33 -2.61 -27.87
CA THR A 186 -12.26 -2.23 -28.83
C THR A 186 -10.99 -3.03 -28.57
N VAL A 187 -10.59 -3.16 -27.30
CA VAL A 187 -9.41 -3.94 -26.93
C VAL A 187 -9.60 -5.43 -27.25
N GLU A 188 -10.77 -6.01 -26.92
CA GLU A 188 -11.09 -7.40 -27.27
C GLU A 188 -11.11 -7.62 -28.80
N GLY A 189 -11.58 -6.64 -29.57
CA GLY A 189 -11.54 -6.70 -31.03
C GLY A 189 -10.13 -6.67 -31.60
N ALA A 190 -9.22 -5.93 -30.97
CA ALA A 190 -7.83 -5.81 -31.41
C ALA A 190 -6.92 -6.96 -30.92
N ARG A 191 -7.20 -7.54 -29.76
CA ARG A 191 -6.28 -8.46 -29.05
C ARG A 191 -6.90 -9.82 -28.72
N GLY A 192 -8.19 -10.03 -28.95
CA GLY A 192 -8.91 -11.21 -28.48
C GLY A 192 -9.26 -11.13 -26.99
N SER A 193 -9.31 -12.28 -26.33
CA SER A 193 -9.65 -12.33 -24.90
C SER A 193 -8.64 -11.57 -24.04
N ILE A 194 -9.14 -10.75 -23.13
CA ILE A 194 -8.35 -9.90 -22.23
C ILE A 194 -8.72 -10.14 -20.77
N VAL A 195 -7.77 -9.85 -19.87
CA VAL A 195 -8.03 -9.81 -18.43
C VAL A 195 -8.53 -8.42 -18.05
N LYS A 196 -9.67 -8.37 -17.38
CA LYS A 196 -10.31 -7.13 -16.90
C LYS A 196 -10.17 -7.07 -15.39
N LEU A 197 -9.53 -6.03 -14.87
CA LEU A 197 -9.36 -5.83 -13.43
C LEU A 197 -9.96 -4.49 -13.02
N PRO A 198 -10.78 -4.42 -11.97
CA PRO A 198 -11.37 -3.16 -11.50
C PRO A 198 -10.34 -2.23 -10.86
N ASN A 199 -9.23 -2.77 -10.40
CA ASN A 199 -8.19 -2.03 -9.71
C ASN A 199 -6.80 -2.55 -10.06
N MET A 200 -5.81 -1.66 -10.00
CA MET A 200 -4.39 -1.98 -10.02
C MET A 200 -3.74 -1.50 -8.72
N GLY A 201 -2.86 -2.31 -8.14
CA GLY A 201 -2.12 -1.95 -6.93
C GLY A 201 -1.07 -0.84 -7.10
N ALA A 202 -1.02 -0.17 -8.25
CA ALA A 202 -0.08 0.90 -8.54
C ALA A 202 -0.55 2.27 -8.04
N SER A 203 0.40 3.13 -7.69
CA SER A 203 0.14 4.51 -7.29
C SER A 203 0.54 5.49 -8.40
N VAL A 204 -0.46 6.06 -9.05
CA VAL A 204 -0.31 7.11 -10.06
C VAL A 204 -1.26 8.27 -9.68
N PRO A 205 -0.86 9.55 -9.81
CA PRO A 205 -1.67 10.70 -9.36
C PRO A 205 -2.87 10.98 -10.28
N LEU A 206 -3.66 9.96 -10.60
CA LEU A 206 -4.81 10.06 -11.50
C LEU A 206 -5.95 10.88 -10.89
N ASP A 207 -6.08 10.89 -9.56
CA ASP A 207 -7.06 11.72 -8.86
C ASP A 207 -6.91 13.21 -9.20
N MET A 208 -5.69 13.69 -9.33
CA MET A 208 -5.43 15.07 -9.75
C MET A 208 -5.93 15.32 -11.18
N ILE A 209 -5.72 14.39 -12.09
CA ILE A 209 -6.17 14.46 -13.49
C ILE A 209 -7.70 14.45 -13.55
N ASP A 210 -8.32 13.47 -12.88
CA ASP A 210 -9.77 13.32 -12.82
C ASP A 210 -10.45 14.59 -12.29
N ARG A 211 -9.95 15.16 -11.19
CA ARG A 211 -10.53 16.37 -10.59
C ARG A 211 -10.27 17.63 -11.40
N THR A 212 -9.08 17.76 -12.00
CA THR A 212 -8.70 18.98 -12.72
C THR A 212 -9.39 19.07 -14.08
N LEU A 213 -9.47 17.93 -14.79
CA LEU A 213 -10.02 17.87 -16.14
C LEU A 213 -11.48 17.40 -16.18
N GLY A 214 -12.04 16.93 -15.06
CA GLY A 214 -13.38 16.36 -15.03
C GLY A 214 -13.50 15.06 -15.87
N THR A 215 -12.39 14.36 -16.07
CA THR A 215 -12.29 13.16 -16.91
C THR A 215 -12.41 11.87 -16.10
N ARG A 216 -12.40 10.75 -16.78
CA ARG A 216 -12.24 9.42 -16.19
C ARG A 216 -11.02 8.77 -16.79
N THR A 217 -10.22 8.12 -15.94
CA THR A 217 -8.99 7.47 -16.36
C THR A 217 -9.16 5.96 -16.36
N ILE A 218 -8.78 5.32 -17.46
CA ILE A 218 -8.73 3.86 -17.62
C ILE A 218 -7.30 3.49 -17.98
N VAL A 219 -6.72 2.53 -17.27
CA VAL A 219 -5.35 2.08 -17.49
C VAL A 219 -5.36 0.87 -18.44
N VAL A 220 -4.58 0.97 -19.50
CA VAL A 220 -4.37 -0.10 -20.48
C VAL A 220 -2.86 -0.42 -20.50
N PRO A 221 -2.40 -1.38 -19.68
CA PRO A 221 -0.98 -1.69 -19.57
C PRO A 221 -0.49 -2.44 -20.81
N ILE A 222 0.75 -2.15 -21.21
CA ILE A 222 1.42 -2.80 -22.34
C ILE A 222 2.70 -3.53 -21.91
N ALA A 223 3.23 -3.25 -20.72
CA ALA A 223 4.46 -3.87 -20.24
C ALA A 223 4.24 -5.33 -19.81
N ASN A 224 5.29 -6.14 -19.90
CA ASN A 224 5.31 -7.48 -19.33
C ASN A 224 5.35 -7.43 -17.79
N HIS A 225 4.76 -8.44 -17.12
CA HIS A 225 4.70 -8.49 -15.65
C HIS A 225 6.09 -8.65 -15.00
N ASP A 226 7.00 -9.33 -15.69
CA ASP A 226 8.37 -9.64 -15.27
C ASP A 226 9.37 -8.56 -15.76
N ASN A 227 8.94 -7.32 -15.85
CA ASN A 227 9.76 -6.21 -16.35
C ASN A 227 10.76 -5.64 -15.33
N ASN A 228 10.88 -6.21 -14.14
CA ASN A 228 11.73 -5.73 -13.04
C ASN A 228 11.48 -4.28 -12.65
N GLN A 229 10.22 -3.85 -12.66
CA GLN A 229 9.82 -2.46 -12.35
C GLN A 229 10.44 -1.97 -11.03
N HIS A 230 11.08 -0.80 -11.07
CA HIS A 230 11.79 -0.18 -9.95
C HIS A 230 13.01 -0.96 -9.44
N SER A 231 13.56 -1.87 -10.25
CA SER A 231 14.73 -2.66 -9.93
C SER A 231 15.80 -2.58 -11.01
N PHE A 232 16.92 -3.32 -10.83
CA PHE A 232 17.95 -3.44 -11.87
C PHE A 232 17.38 -4.20 -13.08
N ASP A 233 17.91 -3.88 -14.28
CA ASP A 233 17.52 -4.50 -15.54
C ASP A 233 16.01 -4.36 -15.87
N GLU A 234 15.40 -3.24 -15.50
CA GLU A 234 14.03 -2.93 -15.91
C GLU A 234 13.93 -2.98 -17.44
N ASN A 235 12.92 -3.70 -17.93
CA ASN A 235 12.84 -4.06 -19.34
C ASN A 235 11.43 -4.04 -19.90
N LEU A 236 11.33 -3.98 -21.22
CA LEU A 236 10.09 -4.13 -21.97
C LEU A 236 10.34 -5.06 -23.17
N ARG A 237 9.51 -6.11 -23.30
CA ARG A 237 9.57 -6.96 -24.49
C ARG A 237 9.17 -6.16 -25.73
N LEU A 238 9.99 -6.24 -26.78
CA LEU A 238 9.72 -5.52 -28.04
C LEU A 238 8.34 -5.87 -28.63
N GLN A 239 7.91 -7.14 -28.51
CA GLN A 239 6.59 -7.53 -28.96
C GLN A 239 5.48 -6.80 -28.19
N ASN A 240 5.63 -6.62 -26.88
CA ASN A 240 4.68 -5.84 -26.08
C ASN A 240 4.61 -4.37 -26.53
N LEU A 241 5.75 -3.80 -26.95
CA LEU A 241 5.79 -2.44 -27.50
C LEU A 241 5.00 -2.36 -28.82
N TRP A 242 5.25 -3.28 -29.76
CA TRP A 242 4.53 -3.30 -31.04
C TRP A 242 3.03 -3.50 -30.84
N ASP A 243 2.68 -4.48 -30.04
CA ASP A 243 1.30 -4.77 -29.67
C ASP A 243 0.62 -3.58 -28.99
N GLY A 244 1.36 -2.85 -28.15
CA GLY A 244 0.88 -1.64 -27.50
C GLY A 244 0.61 -0.50 -28.47
N ILE A 245 1.46 -0.31 -29.48
CA ILE A 245 1.25 0.70 -30.53
C ILE A 245 -0.03 0.40 -31.31
N ASP A 246 -0.22 -0.84 -31.75
CA ASP A 246 -1.43 -1.25 -32.47
C ASP A 246 -2.69 -1.08 -31.63
N LEU A 247 -2.60 -1.42 -30.34
CA LEU A 247 -3.69 -1.26 -29.39
C LEU A 247 -4.06 0.22 -29.19
N MET A 248 -3.06 1.10 -29.02
CA MET A 248 -3.29 2.54 -28.87
C MET A 248 -3.88 3.13 -30.16
N ALA A 249 -3.46 2.67 -31.32
CA ALA A 249 -4.05 3.09 -32.60
C ALA A 249 -5.55 2.72 -32.67
N ALA A 250 -5.92 1.50 -32.25
CA ALA A 250 -7.32 1.07 -32.19
C ALA A 250 -8.16 1.92 -31.19
N LEU A 251 -7.57 2.26 -30.05
CA LEU A 251 -8.25 3.08 -29.04
C LEU A 251 -8.44 4.55 -29.46
N ILE A 252 -7.51 5.13 -30.21
CA ILE A 252 -7.65 6.51 -30.70
C ILE A 252 -8.72 6.62 -31.79
N THR A 253 -9.00 5.53 -32.49
CA THR A 253 -9.96 5.48 -33.60
C THR A 253 -11.34 4.93 -33.23
N MET A 254 -11.60 4.63 -31.93
CA MET A 254 -12.86 4.11 -31.43
C MET A 254 -13.99 5.16 -31.40
#